data_591be3c8b1a88b0af4374dba9314be68
#
_entry.id   591be3c8b1a88b0af4374dba9314be68
#
_cell.length_a   1.000
_cell.length_b   1.000
_cell.length_c   1.000
_cell.angle_alpha   90.00
_cell.angle_beta   90.00
_cell.angle_gamma   90.00
#
_symmetry.space_group_name_H-M   'P 1'
#
loop_
_entity.id
_entity.type
_entity.pdbx_description
1 polymer ?
#
loop_
_entity_poly.entity_id
_entity_poly.type
_entity_poly.pdbx_seq_one_letter_code
_entity_poly.pdbx_strand_id
1 'polypeptide(L)'
;MTIDAGHPGFSWTLQFRARIDGTLIKLSSADDTGWDLFIRSSALFLEGSTSSMTFALDMEDTASVTDGTWHSLALTATSAGSKIFLDGYQCFSTCADLSPAGSGPDATLVLTPGAGIEIRSFAEHAAVLSAEEILALSPAPTPLIEFAAAHLSDYDVAELSELTAGTIFARYRVRGPGQHGTILAAGGAGTEQLNLSVTAEGIEYKVLGRRGQWRTFTAHGHWDQGHWHDVVVRVGHGAVQIYVDGYLEAHLPGQAFFAAVDSLDEVVIGQDTSGSRLFGEVRNAALYSSVLNDSQIKKLSSVAPVDTQCLFDAGFHDSISYRIPSLITLESGVVVAGADQRETIANDSPNSINFTVRRSFDGGHTWGDLQTVLSYPGHGAKGASVIDSCVVQDRRNGRLVVLIDHFPGGIGQPNAEAGLGVDEKGRYILHDANGASYTWNEDGSVTDCDGQATPYRVSERGDVTVTEGGQESPGGNVFLADGVDPHQTLLTARTCFLQMIYSDDDGETWSGPFNLNQDVKEEWMSFCGTSPGTGVQLRSGRLVIPI
;
A
#
# COMPACT_ATOMS: atom_id res chain seq x y z
N MET A 1 -16.92 27.86 -6.81
CA MET A 1 -16.68 28.19 -5.39
C MET A 1 -15.20 28.50 -5.30
N THR A 2 -14.82 29.70 -4.86
CA THR A 2 -13.42 30.11 -4.79
C THR A 2 -12.95 29.84 -3.37
N ILE A 3 -11.90 29.05 -3.22
CA ILE A 3 -11.35 28.61 -1.94
C ILE A 3 -10.18 29.52 -1.56
N ASP A 4 -10.12 29.94 -0.29
CA ASP A 4 -9.04 30.80 0.21
C ASP A 4 -7.77 29.98 0.45
N ALA A 5 -6.69 30.32 -0.26
CA ALA A 5 -5.40 29.61 -0.28
C ALA A 5 -4.56 29.78 1.02
N GLY A 6 -5.13 30.30 2.11
CA GLY A 6 -4.36 30.72 3.31
C GLY A 6 -4.27 29.70 4.45
N HIS A 7 -4.83 28.48 4.33
CA HIS A 7 -4.84 27.51 5.43
C HIS A 7 -3.76 26.44 5.27
N PRO A 8 -3.07 26.02 6.35
CA PRO A 8 -2.03 24.98 6.32
C PRO A 8 -2.56 23.55 6.07
N GLY A 9 -3.87 23.40 5.90
CA GLY A 9 -4.55 22.15 5.58
C GLY A 9 -5.98 22.40 5.14
N PHE A 10 -6.51 21.46 4.38
CA PHE A 10 -7.80 21.56 3.70
C PHE A 10 -8.55 20.24 3.83
N SER A 11 -9.85 20.28 4.03
CA SER A 11 -10.71 19.11 3.96
C SER A 11 -12.05 19.46 3.36
N TRP A 12 -12.64 18.52 2.63
CA TRP A 12 -14.03 18.57 2.25
C TRP A 12 -14.72 17.22 2.40
N THR A 13 -16.03 17.25 2.55
CA THR A 13 -16.90 16.08 2.58
C THR A 13 -18.01 16.23 1.57
N LEU A 14 -18.38 15.14 0.91
CA LEU A 14 -19.41 15.08 -0.12
C LEU A 14 -20.29 13.85 0.12
N GLN A 15 -21.60 13.97 -0.09
CA GLN A 15 -22.48 12.82 -0.20
C GLN A 15 -23.07 12.74 -1.61
N PHE A 16 -22.86 11.60 -2.25
CA PHE A 16 -23.29 11.36 -3.63
C PHE A 16 -24.03 10.03 -3.76
N ARG A 17 -24.79 9.91 -4.83
CA ARG A 17 -25.42 8.67 -5.28
C ARG A 17 -25.23 8.56 -6.78
N ALA A 18 -24.76 7.41 -7.26
CA ALA A 18 -24.53 7.18 -8.68
C ALA A 18 -25.23 5.89 -9.14
N ARG A 19 -25.68 5.88 -10.39
CA ARG A 19 -26.23 4.70 -11.07
C ARG A 19 -25.46 4.36 -12.34
N ILE A 20 -24.59 5.25 -12.76
CA ILE A 20 -23.74 5.14 -13.95
C ILE A 20 -22.40 5.82 -13.68
N ASP A 21 -21.42 5.51 -14.50
CA ASP A 21 -20.10 6.15 -14.51
C ASP A 21 -20.19 7.63 -14.87
N GLY A 22 -19.27 8.44 -14.36
CA GLY A 22 -19.20 9.87 -14.65
C GLY A 22 -18.30 10.64 -13.70
N THR A 23 -18.08 11.91 -13.99
CA THR A 23 -17.27 12.81 -13.16
C THR A 23 -18.04 13.25 -11.93
N LEU A 24 -17.38 13.27 -10.78
CA LEU A 24 -17.93 13.78 -9.51
C LEU A 24 -17.42 15.19 -9.24
N ILE A 25 -16.10 15.37 -9.26
CA ILE A 25 -15.42 16.60 -8.88
C ILE A 25 -14.30 16.86 -9.88
N LYS A 26 -14.09 18.13 -10.18
CA LYS A 26 -12.98 18.62 -10.96
C LYS A 26 -12.28 19.74 -10.22
N LEU A 27 -10.97 19.65 -10.05
CA LEU A 27 -10.12 20.77 -9.67
C LEU A 27 -9.44 21.30 -10.93
N SER A 28 -9.68 22.55 -11.26
CA SER A 28 -9.09 23.22 -12.42
C SER A 28 -8.22 24.38 -11.98
N SER A 29 -7.07 24.57 -12.61
CA SER A 29 -6.18 25.72 -12.45
C SER A 29 -5.90 26.38 -13.80
N ALA A 30 -5.41 27.61 -13.80
CA ALA A 30 -5.12 28.37 -15.01
C ALA A 30 -3.95 27.78 -15.82
N ASP A 31 -3.05 27.04 -15.16
CA ASP A 31 -1.88 26.37 -15.74
C ASP A 31 -2.10 24.89 -16.02
N ASP A 32 -3.35 24.43 -15.95
CA ASP A 32 -3.78 23.04 -16.22
C ASP A 32 -3.19 22.00 -15.24
N THR A 33 -2.83 22.41 -14.02
CA THR A 33 -2.29 21.52 -12.97
C THR A 33 -3.36 20.86 -12.09
N GLY A 34 -4.60 20.81 -12.53
CA GLY A 34 -5.74 20.26 -11.79
C GLY A 34 -5.80 18.73 -11.76
N TRP A 35 -6.88 18.24 -11.15
CA TRP A 35 -7.22 16.82 -11.13
C TRP A 35 -8.73 16.60 -11.22
N ASP A 36 -9.11 15.44 -11.73
CA ASP A 36 -10.49 14.99 -11.83
C ASP A 36 -10.73 13.75 -10.97
N LEU A 37 -11.80 13.75 -10.18
CA LEU A 37 -12.31 12.58 -9.49
C LEU A 37 -13.56 12.09 -10.20
N PHE A 38 -13.55 10.84 -10.65
CA PHE A 38 -14.62 10.30 -11.47
C PHE A 38 -14.88 8.81 -11.17
N ILE A 39 -16.03 8.32 -11.63
CA ILE A 39 -16.41 6.91 -11.58
C ILE A 39 -16.24 6.33 -12.98
N ARG A 40 -15.53 5.20 -13.06
CA ARG A 40 -15.38 4.39 -14.27
C ARG A 40 -15.43 2.92 -13.91
N SER A 41 -16.19 2.12 -14.68
CA SER A 41 -16.41 0.69 -14.37
C SER A 41 -16.85 0.46 -12.93
N SER A 42 -17.71 1.35 -12.42
CA SER A 42 -18.25 1.34 -11.05
C SER A 42 -17.25 1.57 -9.92
N ALA A 43 -16.01 1.92 -10.22
CA ALA A 43 -14.97 2.27 -9.25
C ALA A 43 -14.60 3.76 -9.30
N LEU A 44 -14.03 4.28 -8.21
CA LEU A 44 -13.51 5.65 -8.14
C LEU A 44 -12.10 5.74 -8.71
N PHE A 45 -11.84 6.81 -9.45
CA PHE A 45 -10.54 7.12 -10.04
C PHE A 45 -10.19 8.58 -9.82
N LEU A 46 -8.90 8.81 -9.56
CA LEU A 46 -8.28 10.13 -9.53
C LEU A 46 -7.33 10.24 -10.72
N GLU A 47 -7.46 11.28 -11.54
CA GLU A 47 -6.60 11.54 -12.69
C GLU A 47 -6.09 12.98 -12.63
N GLY A 48 -4.76 13.16 -12.68
CA GLY A 48 -4.13 14.47 -12.76
C GLY A 48 -4.10 14.98 -14.20
N SER A 49 -4.32 16.27 -14.40
CA SER A 49 -4.32 16.90 -15.73
C SER A 49 -2.94 16.91 -16.42
N THR A 50 -1.86 16.90 -15.63
CA THR A 50 -0.46 16.93 -16.12
C THR A 50 0.26 15.58 -16.04
N SER A 51 -0.25 14.64 -15.28
CA SER A 51 0.30 13.29 -15.17
C SER A 51 -0.54 12.30 -15.96
N SER A 52 0.11 11.46 -16.78
CA SER A 52 -0.54 10.32 -17.43
C SER A 52 -0.96 9.22 -16.41
N MET A 53 -0.92 9.52 -15.12
CA MET A 53 -1.20 8.57 -14.05
C MET A 53 -2.66 8.69 -13.62
N THR A 54 -3.41 7.64 -13.88
CA THR A 54 -4.75 7.42 -13.32
C THR A 54 -4.61 6.47 -12.14
N PHE A 55 -4.95 6.93 -10.96
CA PHE A 55 -5.00 6.07 -9.77
C PHE A 55 -6.41 5.50 -9.62
N ALA A 56 -6.53 4.17 -9.66
CA ALA A 56 -7.68 3.51 -9.08
C ALA A 56 -7.59 3.72 -7.56
N LEU A 57 -8.60 4.35 -6.97
CA LEU A 57 -8.67 4.43 -5.52
C LEU A 57 -8.90 3.00 -5.04
N ASP A 58 -7.96 2.50 -4.23
CA ASP A 58 -7.88 1.09 -3.86
C ASP A 58 -9.17 0.66 -3.13
N MET A 59 -10.07 0.16 -3.92
CA MET A 59 -11.26 -0.50 -3.45
C MET A 59 -10.92 -1.99 -3.54
N GLU A 60 -10.41 -2.53 -2.46
CA GLU A 60 -9.98 -3.94 -2.33
C GLU A 60 -11.02 -4.94 -2.79
N ASP A 61 -12.22 -4.47 -3.18
CA ASP A 61 -13.26 -5.35 -3.65
C ASP A 61 -14.19 -4.70 -4.70
N THR A 62 -14.80 -5.56 -5.48
CA THR A 62 -15.75 -5.32 -6.56
C THR A 62 -17.06 -4.60 -6.17
N ALA A 63 -17.10 -3.95 -5.00
CA ALA A 63 -18.24 -3.21 -4.55
C ALA A 63 -18.41 -1.92 -5.36
N SER A 64 -19.47 -1.88 -6.12
CA SER A 64 -19.82 -0.78 -7.00
C SER A 64 -20.24 0.46 -6.22
N VAL A 65 -19.66 1.62 -6.53
CA VAL A 65 -20.20 2.92 -6.09
C VAL A 65 -21.35 3.41 -6.98
N THR A 66 -21.76 2.60 -7.96
CA THR A 66 -22.92 2.85 -8.84
C THR A 66 -24.14 1.98 -8.47
N ASP A 67 -24.21 1.53 -7.24
CA ASP A 67 -25.31 0.69 -6.71
C ASP A 67 -26.62 1.43 -6.50
N GLY A 68 -26.62 2.77 -6.66
CA GLY A 68 -27.78 3.63 -6.46
C GLY A 68 -28.03 3.97 -5.00
N THR A 69 -27.14 3.63 -4.08
CA THR A 69 -27.19 4.06 -2.67
C THR A 69 -26.41 5.35 -2.44
N TRP A 70 -26.58 5.95 -1.25
CA TRP A 70 -25.82 7.13 -0.86
C TRP A 70 -24.47 6.74 -0.29
N HIS A 71 -23.42 7.27 -0.89
CA HIS A 71 -22.03 7.16 -0.43
C HIS A 71 -21.55 8.49 0.13
N SER A 72 -20.62 8.44 1.07
CA SER A 72 -19.84 9.60 1.50
C SER A 72 -18.43 9.55 0.97
N LEU A 73 -17.94 10.69 0.55
CA LEU A 73 -16.57 10.87 0.07
C LEU A 73 -15.95 12.04 0.84
N ALA A 74 -14.72 11.89 1.27
CA ALA A 74 -13.96 12.97 1.89
C ALA A 74 -12.54 13.01 1.33
N LEU A 75 -11.99 14.22 1.27
CA LEU A 75 -10.59 14.47 0.99
C LEU A 75 -10.01 15.32 2.11
N THR A 76 -8.82 14.96 2.56
CA THR A 76 -7.96 15.80 3.39
C THR A 76 -6.67 16.04 2.64
N ALA A 77 -6.19 17.29 2.63
CA ALA A 77 -4.97 17.67 1.93
C ALA A 77 -4.13 18.62 2.77
N THR A 78 -2.81 18.41 2.74
CA THR A 78 -1.79 19.26 3.31
C THR A 78 -0.62 19.35 2.34
N SER A 79 0.33 20.24 2.58
CA SER A 79 1.60 20.26 1.83
C SER A 79 2.42 18.96 1.95
N ALA A 80 2.11 18.13 2.95
CA ALA A 80 2.78 16.84 3.16
C ALA A 80 2.09 15.67 2.43
N GLY A 81 0.95 15.90 1.77
CA GLY A 81 0.21 14.91 1.03
C GLY A 81 -1.30 14.96 1.29
N SER A 82 -2.01 14.08 0.62
CA SER A 82 -3.48 14.03 0.63
C SER A 82 -4.00 12.61 0.85
N LYS A 83 -5.22 12.53 1.40
CA LYS A 83 -5.94 11.27 1.65
C LYS A 83 -7.37 11.38 1.14
N ILE A 84 -7.89 10.28 0.60
CA ILE A 84 -9.30 10.17 0.18
C ILE A 84 -9.96 9.06 0.98
N PHE A 85 -11.19 9.30 1.41
CA PHE A 85 -11.99 8.39 2.22
C PHE A 85 -13.31 8.11 1.51
N LEU A 86 -13.69 6.84 1.44
CA LEU A 86 -14.98 6.39 0.96
C LEU A 86 -15.76 5.77 2.14
N ASP A 87 -16.99 6.22 2.36
CA ASP A 87 -17.87 5.76 3.43
C ASP A 87 -17.22 5.73 4.82
N GLY A 88 -16.32 6.70 5.06
CA GLY A 88 -15.64 6.92 6.33
C GLY A 88 -14.29 6.22 6.48
N TYR A 89 -13.88 5.39 5.54
CA TYR A 89 -12.60 4.70 5.59
C TYR A 89 -11.67 5.19 4.49
N GLN A 90 -10.38 5.29 4.83
CA GLN A 90 -9.36 5.71 3.88
C GLN A 90 -9.22 4.65 2.79
N CYS A 91 -9.34 5.09 1.54
CA CYS A 91 -9.16 4.25 0.35
C CYS A 91 -7.97 4.68 -0.51
N PHE A 92 -7.37 5.86 -0.24
CA PHE A 92 -6.23 6.35 -1.00
C PHE A 92 -5.38 7.31 -0.17
N SER A 93 -4.07 7.36 -0.45
CA SER A 93 -3.11 8.30 0.12
C SER A 93 -2.02 8.58 -0.92
N THR A 94 -1.60 9.85 -1.02
CA THR A 94 -0.54 10.30 -1.93
C THR A 94 0.33 11.36 -1.26
N CYS A 95 1.58 11.50 -1.69
CA CYS A 95 2.45 12.60 -1.29
C CYS A 95 2.08 13.93 -1.96
N ALA A 96 1.22 13.92 -2.98
CA ALA A 96 0.77 15.13 -3.65
C ALA A 96 -0.21 15.93 -2.80
N ASP A 97 -0.06 17.24 -2.81
CA ASP A 97 -1.05 18.18 -2.25
C ASP A 97 -2.20 18.37 -3.24
N LEU A 98 -3.32 17.69 -3.00
CA LEU A 98 -4.54 17.79 -3.82
C LEU A 98 -5.44 18.97 -3.41
N SER A 99 -4.97 19.87 -2.54
CA SER A 99 -5.71 21.10 -2.23
C SER A 99 -5.69 22.07 -3.41
N PRO A 100 -6.64 23.01 -3.46
CA PRO A 100 -6.58 24.12 -4.43
C PRO A 100 -5.28 24.93 -4.33
N ALA A 101 -4.74 25.08 -3.11
CA ALA A 101 -3.47 25.78 -2.88
C ALA A 101 -2.29 25.04 -3.53
N GLY A 102 -2.24 23.70 -3.46
CA GLY A 102 -1.23 22.87 -4.11
C GLY A 102 -1.33 22.89 -5.64
N SER A 103 -2.50 23.23 -6.18
CA SER A 103 -2.78 23.31 -7.62
C SER A 103 -2.64 24.74 -8.21
N GLY A 104 -2.22 25.73 -7.40
CA GLY A 104 -1.96 27.10 -7.84
C GLY A 104 -2.97 28.13 -7.32
N PRO A 105 -2.63 29.43 -7.42
CA PRO A 105 -3.40 30.51 -6.79
C PRO A 105 -4.80 30.73 -7.41
N ASP A 106 -5.03 30.27 -8.64
CA ASP A 106 -6.28 30.42 -9.37
C ASP A 106 -7.08 29.11 -9.45
N ALA A 107 -6.67 28.09 -8.68
CA ALA A 107 -7.32 26.78 -8.71
C ALA A 107 -8.75 26.85 -8.16
N THR A 108 -9.68 26.22 -8.85
CA THR A 108 -11.09 26.21 -8.52
C THR A 108 -11.61 24.78 -8.45
N LEU A 109 -12.21 24.42 -7.30
CA LEU A 109 -12.93 23.16 -7.13
C LEU A 109 -14.34 23.30 -7.70
N VAL A 110 -14.69 22.45 -8.64
CA VAL A 110 -16.00 22.46 -9.30
C VAL A 110 -16.68 21.11 -9.12
N LEU A 111 -17.89 21.13 -8.58
CA LEU A 111 -18.76 19.95 -8.59
C LEU A 111 -19.36 19.82 -10.00
N THR A 112 -19.04 18.77 -10.71
CA THR A 112 -19.52 18.51 -12.07
C THR A 112 -20.19 17.12 -12.16
N PRO A 113 -21.32 16.91 -11.44
CA PRO A 113 -21.94 15.59 -11.47
C PRO A 113 -22.36 15.24 -12.89
N GLY A 114 -21.88 14.10 -13.40
CA GLY A 114 -22.34 13.53 -14.66
C GLY A 114 -23.84 13.18 -14.63
N ALA A 115 -24.42 12.93 -15.80
CA ALA A 115 -25.80 12.46 -15.87
C ALA A 115 -25.97 11.16 -15.06
N GLY A 116 -26.97 11.10 -14.17
CA GLY A 116 -27.21 9.94 -13.29
C GLY A 116 -26.39 9.91 -12.01
N ILE A 117 -25.65 10.99 -11.71
CA ILE A 117 -25.00 11.22 -10.42
C ILE A 117 -25.75 12.33 -9.68
N GLU A 118 -26.14 12.06 -8.45
CA GLU A 118 -26.81 13.02 -7.58
C GLU A 118 -25.89 13.40 -6.42
N ILE A 119 -25.82 14.69 -6.09
CA ILE A 119 -25.10 15.21 -4.93
C ILE A 119 -26.13 15.75 -3.94
N ARG A 120 -26.05 15.29 -2.69
CA ARG A 120 -26.95 15.71 -1.62
C ARG A 120 -26.35 16.78 -0.73
N SER A 121 -25.05 16.68 -0.44
CA SER A 121 -24.36 17.64 0.41
C SER A 121 -22.90 17.77 -0.01
N PHE A 122 -22.38 18.98 0.17
CA PHE A 122 -20.95 19.29 0.08
C PHE A 122 -20.61 20.26 1.21
N ALA A 123 -19.55 19.99 1.93
CA ALA A 123 -19.06 20.86 2.99
C ALA A 123 -17.54 20.98 2.94
N GLU A 124 -17.05 22.20 3.05
CA GLU A 124 -15.63 22.51 3.31
C GLU A 124 -15.39 22.65 4.80
N HIS A 125 -14.21 22.23 5.22
CA HIS A 125 -13.75 22.30 6.61
C HIS A 125 -12.47 23.12 6.68
N ALA A 126 -12.42 24.08 7.59
CA ALA A 126 -11.28 24.97 7.80
C ALA A 126 -10.07 24.26 8.47
N ALA A 127 -10.23 22.98 8.82
CA ALA A 127 -9.19 22.15 9.41
C ALA A 127 -9.10 20.81 8.69
N VAL A 128 -7.93 20.16 8.78
CA VAL A 128 -7.77 18.78 8.35
C VAL A 128 -8.55 17.89 9.31
N LEU A 129 -9.53 17.19 8.79
CA LEU A 129 -10.32 16.24 9.59
C LEU A 129 -9.51 14.96 9.83
N SER A 130 -9.62 14.44 11.05
CA SER A 130 -9.10 13.09 11.39
C SER A 130 -9.95 11.98 10.76
N ALA A 131 -9.41 10.76 10.71
CA ALA A 131 -10.14 9.60 10.20
C ALA A 131 -11.39 9.29 11.04
N GLU A 132 -11.33 9.50 12.37
CA GLU A 132 -12.48 9.34 13.27
C GLU A 132 -13.57 10.39 13.02
N GLU A 133 -13.20 11.65 12.78
CA GLU A 133 -14.14 12.72 12.45
C GLU A 133 -14.82 12.44 11.11
N ILE A 134 -14.08 11.99 10.11
CA ILE A 134 -14.63 11.61 8.80
C ILE A 134 -15.56 10.40 8.94
N LEU A 135 -15.18 9.38 9.70
CA LEU A 135 -16.03 8.22 9.97
C LEU A 135 -17.34 8.64 10.68
N ALA A 136 -17.26 9.58 11.62
CA ALA A 136 -18.44 10.09 12.33
C ALA A 136 -19.38 10.88 11.39
N LEU A 137 -18.86 11.60 10.40
CA LEU A 137 -19.63 12.35 9.41
C LEU A 137 -20.24 11.46 8.32
N SER A 138 -19.72 10.27 8.11
CA SER A 138 -20.23 9.32 7.11
C SER A 138 -21.54 8.69 7.59
N PRO A 139 -22.61 8.64 6.79
CA PRO A 139 -23.85 7.97 7.19
C PRO A 139 -23.66 6.47 7.30
N ALA A 140 -24.37 5.83 8.23
CA ALA A 140 -24.48 4.38 8.23
C ALA A 140 -25.37 3.92 7.07
N PRO A 141 -25.15 2.72 6.51
CA PRO A 141 -26.07 2.12 5.56
C PRO A 141 -27.48 2.01 6.17
N THR A 142 -28.50 2.27 5.36
CA THR A 142 -29.89 2.14 5.82
C THR A 142 -30.38 0.73 5.52
N PRO A 143 -30.78 -0.06 6.52
CA PRO A 143 -31.32 -1.38 6.27
C PRO A 143 -32.67 -1.32 5.60
N LEU A 144 -32.99 -2.33 4.79
CA LEU A 144 -34.33 -2.60 4.30
C LEU A 144 -35.24 -3.05 5.46
N ILE A 145 -34.71 -3.97 6.26
CA ILE A 145 -35.42 -4.53 7.43
C ILE A 145 -34.44 -4.63 8.61
N GLU A 146 -34.83 -4.13 9.77
CA GLU A 146 -34.20 -4.47 11.04
C GLU A 146 -35.04 -5.57 11.72
N PHE A 147 -34.43 -6.71 11.98
CA PHE A 147 -35.08 -7.81 12.63
C PHE A 147 -35.17 -7.56 14.16
N ALA A 148 -36.17 -6.86 14.58
CA ALA A 148 -36.58 -6.86 15.97
C ALA A 148 -37.52 -8.06 16.17
N ALA A 149 -37.29 -8.90 17.13
CA ALA A 149 -37.98 -10.13 17.58
C ALA A 149 -39.48 -10.35 17.22
N ALA A 150 -40.01 -9.87 16.12
CA ALA A 150 -41.40 -9.91 15.71
C ALA A 150 -41.54 -10.40 14.26
N HIS A 151 -42.67 -10.98 13.98
CA HIS A 151 -43.04 -11.50 12.66
C HIS A 151 -42.89 -10.43 11.57
N LEU A 152 -42.37 -10.83 10.42
CA LEU A 152 -42.36 -10.01 9.21
C LEU A 152 -43.81 -9.75 8.76
N SER A 153 -44.07 -8.57 8.22
CA SER A 153 -45.35 -8.29 7.56
C SER A 153 -45.40 -8.97 6.18
N ASP A 154 -46.63 -9.17 5.67
CA ASP A 154 -46.80 -9.68 4.30
C ASP A 154 -46.08 -8.80 3.25
N TYR A 155 -45.95 -7.50 3.51
CA TYR A 155 -45.22 -6.56 2.68
C TYR A 155 -43.72 -6.85 2.70
N ASP A 156 -43.13 -7.06 3.89
CA ASP A 156 -41.72 -7.37 4.06
C ASP A 156 -41.36 -8.70 3.34
N VAL A 157 -42.23 -9.71 3.48
CA VAL A 157 -42.05 -11.02 2.81
C VAL A 157 -42.08 -10.86 1.29
N ALA A 158 -42.99 -10.06 0.75
CA ALA A 158 -43.08 -9.80 -0.69
C ALA A 158 -41.83 -9.08 -1.21
N GLU A 159 -41.31 -8.12 -0.47
CA GLU A 159 -40.10 -7.38 -0.86
C GLU A 159 -38.87 -8.28 -0.79
N LEU A 160 -38.74 -9.10 0.26
CA LEU A 160 -37.64 -10.06 0.42
C LEU A 160 -37.60 -11.09 -0.70
N SER A 161 -38.74 -11.63 -1.11
CA SER A 161 -38.82 -12.69 -2.12
C SER A 161 -38.33 -12.29 -3.51
N GLU A 162 -38.22 -10.97 -3.77
CA GLU A 162 -37.66 -10.43 -5.03
C GLU A 162 -36.13 -10.24 -4.99
N LEU A 163 -35.50 -10.33 -3.82
CA LEU A 163 -34.08 -10.05 -3.67
C LEU A 163 -33.20 -11.19 -4.18
N THR A 164 -32.53 -10.96 -5.30
CA THR A 164 -31.53 -11.86 -5.87
C THR A 164 -30.12 -11.59 -5.36
N ALA A 165 -29.90 -10.40 -4.77
CA ALA A 165 -28.63 -9.92 -4.21
C ALA A 165 -28.91 -9.03 -3.01
N GLY A 166 -27.92 -8.79 -2.17
CA GLY A 166 -28.03 -7.93 -1.00
C GLY A 166 -27.06 -8.32 0.11
N THR A 167 -27.28 -7.80 1.31
CA THR A 167 -26.39 -8.02 2.45
C THR A 167 -27.20 -8.36 3.71
N ILE A 168 -26.83 -9.44 4.39
CA ILE A 168 -27.34 -9.82 5.71
C ILE A 168 -26.28 -9.41 6.74
N PHE A 169 -26.69 -8.75 7.82
CA PHE A 169 -25.86 -8.46 8.99
C PHE A 169 -26.49 -9.06 10.23
N ALA A 170 -25.69 -9.65 11.11
CA ALA A 170 -26.12 -10.03 12.45
C ALA A 170 -24.96 -9.99 13.45
N ARG A 171 -25.22 -9.46 14.65
CA ARG A 171 -24.32 -9.57 15.80
C ARG A 171 -24.76 -10.73 16.65
N TYR A 172 -23.90 -11.72 16.87
CA TYR A 172 -24.22 -12.91 17.64
C TYR A 172 -23.12 -13.23 18.66
N ARG A 173 -23.51 -14.05 19.64
CA ARG A 173 -22.60 -14.64 20.62
C ARG A 173 -23.14 -16.00 21.02
N VAL A 174 -22.30 -17.04 21.02
CA VAL A 174 -22.60 -18.32 21.69
C VAL A 174 -22.33 -18.22 23.20
N ARG A 175 -22.98 -19.03 24.03
CA ARG A 175 -22.83 -18.97 25.49
C ARG A 175 -21.50 -19.52 26.01
N GLY A 176 -20.79 -20.27 25.21
CA GLY A 176 -19.47 -20.83 25.57
C GLY A 176 -18.83 -21.53 24.39
N PRO A 177 -17.54 -21.89 24.51
CA PRO A 177 -16.79 -22.53 23.43
C PRO A 177 -17.43 -23.82 22.94
N GLY A 178 -17.39 -24.05 21.61
CA GLY A 178 -17.92 -25.25 20.96
C GLY A 178 -19.44 -25.31 20.89
N GLN A 179 -20.15 -24.21 21.18
CA GLN A 179 -21.59 -24.14 20.98
C GLN A 179 -21.91 -23.65 19.56
N HIS A 180 -22.89 -24.26 18.95
CA HIS A 180 -23.25 -24.02 17.55
C HIS A 180 -24.75 -23.70 17.43
N GLY A 181 -25.19 -23.25 16.28
CA GLY A 181 -26.61 -23.08 15.96
C GLY A 181 -26.88 -22.00 14.93
N THR A 182 -28.16 -21.82 14.65
CA THR A 182 -28.64 -20.91 13.63
C THR A 182 -28.70 -19.48 14.11
N ILE A 183 -28.09 -18.57 13.36
CA ILE A 183 -28.11 -17.14 13.56
C ILE A 183 -29.35 -16.52 12.89
N LEU A 184 -29.61 -16.91 11.64
CA LEU A 184 -30.78 -16.51 10.85
C LEU A 184 -31.20 -17.67 9.96
N ALA A 185 -32.49 -17.93 9.89
CA ALA A 185 -33.05 -18.86 8.90
C ALA A 185 -34.29 -18.26 8.23
N ALA A 186 -34.54 -18.69 7.01
CA ALA A 186 -35.73 -18.36 6.26
C ALA A 186 -36.32 -19.62 5.60
N GLY A 187 -37.64 -19.66 5.50
CA GLY A 187 -38.36 -20.80 4.95
C GLY A 187 -39.69 -20.42 4.31
N GLY A 188 -40.31 -21.44 3.73
CA GLY A 188 -41.62 -21.36 3.15
C GLY A 188 -42.31 -22.72 3.14
N ALA A 189 -43.65 -22.74 3.27
CA ALA A 189 -44.45 -23.96 3.34
C ALA A 189 -43.95 -24.95 4.42
N GLY A 190 -43.43 -24.46 5.55
CA GLY A 190 -42.95 -25.24 6.67
C GLY A 190 -41.58 -25.93 6.44
N THR A 191 -40.82 -25.50 5.44
CA THR A 191 -39.50 -26.04 5.10
C THR A 191 -38.45 -24.96 5.14
N GLU A 192 -37.37 -25.19 5.90
CA GLU A 192 -36.19 -24.31 5.88
C GLU A 192 -35.49 -24.36 4.51
N GLN A 193 -35.16 -23.18 3.96
CA GLN A 193 -34.56 -23.06 2.63
C GLN A 193 -33.37 -22.11 2.59
N LEU A 194 -33.18 -21.30 3.62
CA LEU A 194 -32.00 -20.45 3.80
C LEU A 194 -31.56 -20.53 5.27
N ASN A 195 -30.27 -20.68 5.51
CA ASN A 195 -29.73 -20.75 6.86
C ASN A 195 -28.35 -20.10 6.94
N LEU A 196 -28.15 -19.25 7.93
CA LEU A 196 -26.87 -18.71 8.35
C LEU A 196 -26.60 -19.22 9.77
N SER A 197 -25.52 -19.93 9.97
CA SER A 197 -25.21 -20.59 11.25
C SER A 197 -23.73 -20.49 11.61
N VAL A 198 -23.47 -20.59 12.92
CA VAL A 198 -22.13 -20.88 13.46
C VAL A 198 -22.03 -22.39 13.68
N THR A 199 -20.93 -22.98 13.19
CA THR A 199 -20.66 -24.42 13.24
C THR A 199 -19.25 -24.67 13.81
N ALA A 200 -18.87 -25.93 13.98
CA ALA A 200 -17.52 -26.30 14.38
C ALA A 200 -16.45 -25.92 13.33
N GLU A 201 -16.83 -25.77 12.08
CA GLU A 201 -15.93 -25.44 10.97
C GLU A 201 -15.84 -23.93 10.71
N GLY A 202 -16.77 -23.14 11.27
CA GLY A 202 -16.82 -21.70 11.08
C GLY A 202 -18.23 -21.15 10.86
N ILE A 203 -18.36 -20.12 10.05
CA ILE A 203 -19.63 -19.54 9.64
C ILE A 203 -20.09 -20.20 8.35
N GLU A 204 -21.29 -20.70 8.36
CA GLU A 204 -21.89 -21.40 7.25
C GLU A 204 -23.16 -20.68 6.77
N TYR A 205 -23.21 -20.35 5.48
CA TYR A 205 -24.39 -19.83 4.79
C TYR A 205 -24.89 -20.87 3.79
N LYS A 206 -26.16 -21.27 3.88
CA LYS A 206 -26.75 -22.29 3.02
C LYS A 206 -28.02 -21.79 2.37
N VAL A 207 -28.23 -22.13 1.12
CA VAL A 207 -29.50 -21.89 0.41
C VAL A 207 -29.90 -23.15 -0.34
N LEU A 208 -31.16 -23.54 -0.18
CA LEU A 208 -31.75 -24.68 -0.87
C LEU A 208 -32.01 -24.31 -2.34
N GLY A 209 -31.33 -24.98 -3.24
CA GLY A 209 -31.55 -24.77 -4.66
C GLY A 209 -32.81 -25.45 -5.18
N ARG A 210 -33.35 -24.99 -6.32
CA ARG A 210 -34.57 -25.51 -6.98
C ARG A 210 -34.58 -27.02 -7.25
N ARG A 211 -33.43 -27.69 -7.16
CA ARG A 211 -33.32 -29.17 -7.33
C ARG A 211 -33.32 -29.91 -6.00
N GLY A 212 -33.64 -29.24 -4.90
CA GLY A 212 -33.64 -29.82 -3.55
C GLY A 212 -32.26 -30.11 -2.99
N GLN A 213 -31.22 -29.48 -3.52
CA GLN A 213 -29.84 -29.60 -3.01
C GLN A 213 -29.40 -28.30 -2.34
N TRP A 214 -28.85 -28.42 -1.15
CA TRP A 214 -28.25 -27.29 -0.46
C TRP A 214 -26.98 -26.83 -1.15
N ARG A 215 -26.87 -25.54 -1.37
CA ARG A 215 -25.60 -24.87 -1.68
C ARG A 215 -25.05 -24.31 -0.38
N THR A 216 -23.86 -24.72 -0.03
CA THR A 216 -23.21 -24.33 1.22
C THR A 216 -21.99 -23.47 0.91
N PHE A 217 -21.86 -22.37 1.64
CA PHE A 217 -20.76 -21.43 1.59
C PHE A 217 -20.20 -21.31 2.99
N THR A 218 -18.91 -21.61 3.19
CA THR A 218 -18.29 -21.70 4.51
C THR A 218 -17.08 -20.78 4.60
N ALA A 219 -17.07 -19.91 5.60
CA ALA A 219 -15.86 -19.24 6.09
C ALA A 219 -15.31 -20.09 7.23
N HIS A 220 -14.09 -20.62 7.03
CA HIS A 220 -13.45 -21.50 8.02
C HIS A 220 -12.76 -20.70 9.12
N GLY A 221 -13.08 -20.97 10.38
CA GLY A 221 -12.51 -20.27 11.52
C GLY A 221 -13.18 -20.63 12.84
N HIS A 222 -12.72 -20.05 13.94
CA HIS A 222 -13.17 -20.37 15.31
C HIS A 222 -13.90 -19.17 15.92
N TRP A 223 -15.12 -18.92 15.52
CA TRP A 223 -15.99 -17.83 16.04
C TRP A 223 -17.08 -18.37 17.00
N ASP A 224 -16.82 -19.53 17.59
CA ASP A 224 -17.65 -20.22 18.56
C ASP A 224 -17.07 -20.16 19.98
N GLN A 225 -16.25 -19.14 20.30
CA GLN A 225 -15.50 -19.05 21.55
C GLN A 225 -16.22 -18.28 22.68
N GLY A 226 -17.48 -17.87 22.48
CA GLY A 226 -18.27 -17.17 23.49
C GLY A 226 -18.11 -15.65 23.49
N HIS A 227 -17.43 -15.10 22.52
CA HIS A 227 -17.33 -13.65 22.27
C HIS A 227 -18.45 -13.16 21.36
N TRP A 228 -18.68 -11.85 21.36
CA TRP A 228 -19.52 -11.21 20.35
C TRP A 228 -18.79 -11.14 19.04
N HIS A 229 -19.47 -11.53 17.96
CA HIS A 229 -19.02 -11.42 16.59
C HIS A 229 -20.08 -10.76 15.74
N ASP A 230 -19.62 -9.96 14.77
CA ASP A 230 -20.43 -9.41 13.70
C ASP A 230 -20.23 -10.28 12.47
N VAL A 231 -21.29 -10.92 12.00
CA VAL A 231 -21.27 -11.69 10.75
C VAL A 231 -22.01 -10.94 9.67
N VAL A 232 -21.40 -10.84 8.49
CA VAL A 232 -22.03 -10.27 7.30
C VAL A 232 -21.96 -11.28 6.17
N VAL A 233 -23.09 -11.51 5.51
CA VAL A 233 -23.14 -12.28 4.27
C VAL A 233 -23.56 -11.33 3.16
N ARG A 234 -22.61 -11.05 2.25
CA ARG A 234 -22.83 -10.25 1.05
C ARG A 234 -23.01 -11.16 -0.14
N VAL A 235 -24.11 -11.01 -0.87
CA VAL A 235 -24.45 -11.79 -2.07
C VAL A 235 -24.63 -10.84 -3.24
N GLY A 236 -23.79 -10.98 -4.26
CA GLY A 236 -23.86 -10.15 -5.46
C GLY A 236 -22.71 -10.44 -6.43
N HIS A 237 -22.79 -9.91 -7.62
CA HIS A 237 -21.75 -10.00 -8.65
C HIS A 237 -21.23 -11.43 -8.91
N GLY A 238 -22.09 -12.44 -8.73
CA GLY A 238 -21.72 -13.85 -8.94
C GLY A 238 -20.97 -14.49 -7.77
N ALA A 239 -20.88 -13.83 -6.62
CA ALA A 239 -20.20 -14.32 -5.44
C ALA A 239 -21.07 -14.28 -4.18
N VAL A 240 -20.73 -15.13 -3.22
CA VAL A 240 -21.11 -15.05 -1.81
C VAL A 240 -19.86 -14.74 -1.01
N GLN A 241 -19.89 -13.68 -0.27
CA GLN A 241 -18.78 -13.24 0.58
C GLN A 241 -19.24 -13.22 2.03
N ILE A 242 -18.41 -13.78 2.90
CA ILE A 242 -18.70 -13.88 4.34
C ILE A 242 -17.63 -13.06 5.06
N TYR A 243 -18.06 -12.10 5.86
CA TYR A 243 -17.22 -11.26 6.71
C TYR A 243 -17.49 -11.59 8.16
N VAL A 244 -16.45 -11.54 8.97
CA VAL A 244 -16.55 -11.60 10.42
C VAL A 244 -15.80 -10.42 11.02
N ASP A 245 -16.44 -9.71 11.93
CA ASP A 245 -15.90 -8.53 12.61
C ASP A 245 -15.38 -7.44 11.64
N GLY A 246 -16.01 -7.35 10.45
CA GLY A 246 -15.71 -6.38 9.41
C GLY A 246 -14.62 -6.79 8.42
N TYR A 247 -14.08 -8.00 8.52
CA TYR A 247 -13.03 -8.52 7.65
C TYR A 247 -13.53 -9.67 6.79
N LEU A 248 -13.09 -9.71 5.51
CA LEU A 248 -13.46 -10.76 4.57
C LEU A 248 -12.78 -12.07 4.92
N GLU A 249 -13.56 -13.10 5.25
CA GLU A 249 -13.08 -14.43 5.62
C GLU A 249 -13.29 -15.45 4.51
N ALA A 250 -14.29 -15.24 3.64
CA ALA A 250 -14.50 -16.11 2.49
C ALA A 250 -15.07 -15.36 1.28
N HIS A 251 -14.54 -15.66 0.10
CA HIS A 251 -15.05 -15.22 -1.21
C HIS A 251 -15.29 -16.44 -2.07
N LEU A 252 -16.54 -16.79 -2.28
CA LEU A 252 -16.95 -18.06 -2.87
C LEU A 252 -17.81 -17.83 -4.12
N PRO A 253 -17.54 -18.52 -5.23
CA PRO A 253 -18.34 -18.35 -6.45
C PRO A 253 -19.76 -18.86 -6.25
N GLY A 254 -20.74 -18.08 -6.71
CA GLY A 254 -22.15 -18.42 -6.66
C GLY A 254 -23.01 -17.23 -6.32
N GLN A 255 -24.31 -17.38 -6.52
CA GLN A 255 -25.28 -16.39 -6.14
C GLN A 255 -26.57 -17.10 -5.73
N ALA A 256 -26.94 -16.96 -4.47
CA ALA A 256 -28.18 -17.47 -3.93
C ALA A 256 -28.58 -16.60 -2.74
N PHE A 257 -29.78 -16.00 -2.78
CA PHE A 257 -30.30 -15.09 -1.79
C PHE A 257 -31.80 -15.34 -1.59
N PHE A 258 -32.54 -14.45 -0.97
CA PHE A 258 -33.94 -14.65 -0.60
C PHE A 258 -34.87 -15.02 -1.78
N ALA A 259 -34.63 -14.51 -2.99
CA ALA A 259 -35.37 -14.90 -4.19
C ALA A 259 -35.23 -16.40 -4.57
N ALA A 260 -34.32 -17.14 -3.93
CA ALA A 260 -34.19 -18.57 -4.10
C ALA A 260 -35.07 -19.37 -3.13
N VAL A 261 -35.65 -18.73 -2.10
CA VAL A 261 -36.56 -19.35 -1.13
C VAL A 261 -37.95 -19.45 -1.78
N ASP A 262 -38.45 -20.67 -1.96
CA ASP A 262 -39.76 -20.90 -2.56
C ASP A 262 -40.87 -20.63 -1.54
N SER A 263 -41.86 -19.84 -1.94
CA SER A 263 -43.01 -19.51 -1.10
C SER A 263 -42.60 -18.97 0.29
N LEU A 264 -41.63 -18.04 0.33
CA LEU A 264 -41.15 -17.42 1.57
C LEU A 264 -42.32 -16.94 2.42
N ASP A 265 -42.44 -17.42 3.66
CA ASP A 265 -43.49 -17.05 4.62
C ASP A 265 -42.94 -16.71 6.00
N GLU A 266 -41.68 -17.06 6.29
CA GLU A 266 -41.03 -16.74 7.56
C GLU A 266 -39.54 -16.45 7.45
N VAL A 267 -39.05 -15.55 8.30
CA VAL A 267 -37.63 -15.37 8.63
C VAL A 267 -37.47 -15.35 10.15
N VAL A 268 -36.62 -16.18 10.68
CA VAL A 268 -36.39 -16.33 12.12
C VAL A 268 -34.95 -16.01 12.51
N ILE A 269 -34.77 -15.46 13.70
CA ILE A 269 -33.48 -15.04 14.23
C ILE A 269 -33.15 -15.83 15.48
N GLY A 270 -31.89 -16.33 15.58
CA GLY A 270 -31.40 -17.09 16.71
C GLY A 270 -32.01 -18.47 16.86
N GLN A 271 -32.65 -18.95 15.81
CA GLN A 271 -33.23 -20.32 15.73
C GLN A 271 -33.40 -20.73 14.27
N ASP A 272 -33.58 -22.02 14.02
CA ASP A 272 -34.01 -22.55 12.73
C ASP A 272 -35.54 -22.52 12.60
N THR A 273 -36.06 -22.85 11.42
CA THR A 273 -37.53 -22.86 11.18
C THR A 273 -38.25 -24.01 11.90
N SER A 274 -37.54 -24.98 12.48
CA SER A 274 -38.10 -26.02 13.36
C SER A 274 -38.20 -25.57 14.82
N GLY A 275 -37.65 -24.38 15.17
CA GLY A 275 -37.59 -23.84 16.52
C GLY A 275 -36.37 -24.27 17.34
N SER A 276 -35.38 -24.95 16.71
CA SER A 276 -34.12 -25.27 17.37
C SER A 276 -33.28 -24.01 17.55
N ARG A 277 -33.01 -23.63 18.77
CA ARG A 277 -32.40 -22.35 19.11
C ARG A 277 -30.88 -22.39 19.10
N LEU A 278 -30.28 -21.27 18.69
CA LEU A 278 -28.87 -20.99 18.99
C LEU A 278 -28.65 -21.04 20.52
N PHE A 279 -27.66 -21.78 20.96
CA PHE A 279 -27.25 -21.71 22.36
C PHE A 279 -26.41 -20.44 22.60
N GLY A 280 -27.09 -19.31 22.50
CA GLY A 280 -26.46 -17.98 22.48
C GLY A 280 -27.47 -16.85 22.42
N GLU A 281 -27.04 -15.75 21.85
CA GLU A 281 -27.83 -14.53 21.62
C GLU A 281 -27.51 -13.99 20.23
N VAL A 282 -28.53 -13.44 19.56
CA VAL A 282 -28.39 -12.65 18.33
C VAL A 282 -28.96 -11.26 18.59
N ARG A 283 -28.21 -10.24 18.17
CA ARG A 283 -28.60 -8.82 18.30
C ARG A 283 -28.37 -8.10 16.97
N ASN A 284 -29.10 -7.01 16.78
CA ASN A 284 -28.92 -6.09 15.63
C ASN A 284 -28.91 -6.81 14.26
N ALA A 285 -29.74 -7.83 14.10
CA ALA A 285 -29.86 -8.48 12.82
C ALA A 285 -30.60 -7.55 11.83
N ALA A 286 -30.04 -7.40 10.63
CA ALA A 286 -30.57 -6.49 9.62
C ALA A 286 -30.33 -7.05 8.20
N LEU A 287 -31.18 -6.65 7.27
CA LEU A 287 -31.05 -6.93 5.86
C LEU A 287 -30.97 -5.64 5.05
N TYR A 288 -30.09 -5.62 4.10
CA TYR A 288 -29.89 -4.53 3.15
C TYR A 288 -30.20 -5.06 1.74
N SER A 289 -31.02 -4.32 0.98
CA SER A 289 -31.26 -4.64 -0.43
C SER A 289 -30.06 -4.33 -1.34
N SER A 290 -29.12 -3.53 -0.85
CA SER A 290 -27.86 -3.23 -1.53
C SER A 290 -26.75 -4.23 -1.21
N VAL A 291 -25.83 -4.40 -2.13
CA VAL A 291 -24.56 -5.11 -1.95
C VAL A 291 -23.60 -4.13 -1.33
N LEU A 292 -23.53 -4.10 0.02
CA LEU A 292 -22.72 -3.13 0.77
C LEU A 292 -21.24 -3.28 0.42
N ASN A 293 -20.52 -2.16 0.31
CA ASN A 293 -19.06 -2.17 0.13
C ASN A 293 -18.34 -2.45 1.46
N ASP A 294 -17.03 -2.70 1.38
CA ASP A 294 -16.21 -3.07 2.55
C ASP A 294 -16.18 -1.98 3.62
N SER A 295 -16.12 -0.70 3.22
CA SER A 295 -16.18 0.43 4.15
C SER A 295 -17.51 0.45 4.92
N GLN A 296 -18.62 0.20 4.25
CA GLN A 296 -19.93 0.12 4.88
C GLN A 296 -20.03 -1.08 5.84
N ILE A 297 -19.43 -2.23 5.47
CA ILE A 297 -19.37 -3.42 6.33
C ILE A 297 -18.49 -3.16 7.55
N LYS A 298 -17.29 -2.58 7.38
CA LYS A 298 -16.42 -2.17 8.48
C LYS A 298 -17.13 -1.23 9.44
N LYS A 299 -17.93 -0.29 8.91
CA LYS A 299 -18.71 0.63 9.74
C LYS A 299 -19.79 -0.08 10.55
N LEU A 300 -20.53 -1.00 9.95
CA LEU A 300 -21.53 -1.82 10.67
C LEU A 300 -20.90 -2.62 11.81
N SER A 301 -19.70 -3.14 11.57
CA SER A 301 -18.94 -3.93 12.54
C SER A 301 -18.13 -3.07 13.51
N SER A 302 -18.28 -1.73 13.47
CA SER A 302 -17.58 -0.79 14.36
C SER A 302 -16.05 -0.94 14.32
N VAL A 303 -15.50 -1.27 13.15
CA VAL A 303 -14.05 -1.32 12.96
C VAL A 303 -13.48 0.09 13.10
N ALA A 304 -12.41 0.22 13.88
CA ALA A 304 -11.74 1.51 14.00
C ALA A 304 -11.09 1.92 12.66
N PRO A 305 -11.16 3.20 12.27
CA PRO A 305 -10.51 3.63 11.06
C PRO A 305 -8.99 3.57 11.23
N VAL A 306 -8.30 3.14 10.18
CA VAL A 306 -6.83 3.19 10.12
C VAL A 306 -6.45 4.45 9.38
N ASP A 307 -5.55 5.23 9.96
CA ASP A 307 -4.98 6.43 9.34
C ASP A 307 -3.57 6.09 8.84
N THR A 308 -3.40 6.07 7.51
CA THR A 308 -2.11 5.82 6.87
C THR A 308 -1.63 7.08 6.18
N GLN A 309 -0.32 7.23 6.06
CA GLN A 309 0.31 8.33 5.35
C GLN A 309 1.25 7.79 4.26
N CYS A 310 1.11 8.30 3.05
CA CYS A 310 2.05 8.04 1.98
C CYS A 310 3.35 8.80 2.24
N LEU A 311 4.48 8.10 2.24
CA LEU A 311 5.80 8.70 2.42
C LEU A 311 6.58 8.79 1.12
N PHE A 312 6.35 7.85 0.22
CA PHE A 312 7.00 7.74 -1.08
C PHE A 312 5.95 7.31 -2.10
N ASP A 313 5.83 8.04 -3.19
CA ASP A 313 4.81 7.81 -4.21
C ASP A 313 5.38 7.99 -5.61
N ALA A 314 4.76 7.38 -6.60
CA ALA A 314 5.07 7.62 -7.99
C ALA A 314 4.86 9.10 -8.34
N GLY A 315 5.84 9.72 -8.99
CA GLY A 315 5.86 11.16 -9.29
C GLY A 315 6.45 12.04 -8.18
N PHE A 316 6.61 11.54 -6.96
CA PHE A 316 7.26 12.29 -5.89
C PHE A 316 8.74 12.49 -6.21
N HIS A 317 9.24 13.75 -6.15
CA HIS A 317 10.59 14.12 -6.60
C HIS A 317 10.94 13.58 -8.00
N ASP A 318 9.99 13.69 -8.94
CA ASP A 318 10.14 13.29 -10.35
C ASP A 318 10.52 11.81 -10.57
N SER A 319 10.33 10.95 -9.58
CA SER A 319 10.65 9.52 -9.65
C SER A 319 9.46 8.70 -10.13
N ILE A 320 9.70 7.77 -11.03
CA ILE A 320 8.64 6.94 -11.60
C ILE A 320 8.06 5.95 -10.58
N SER A 321 8.88 5.50 -9.61
CA SER A 321 8.41 4.65 -8.51
C SER A 321 9.37 4.61 -7.32
N TYR A 322 8.84 4.17 -6.18
CA TYR A 322 9.58 3.82 -4.99
C TYR A 322 9.24 2.38 -4.61
N ARG A 323 10.24 1.61 -4.17
CA ARG A 323 10.06 0.24 -3.70
C ARG A 323 10.99 -0.05 -2.52
N ILE A 324 10.86 -1.27 -1.96
CA ILE A 324 11.76 -1.79 -0.93
C ILE A 324 11.80 -0.87 0.30
N PRO A 325 10.66 -0.67 0.98
CA PRO A 325 10.63 0.20 2.13
C PRO A 325 11.36 -0.41 3.33
N SER A 326 12.02 0.46 4.09
CA SER A 326 12.54 0.17 5.42
C SER A 326 12.02 1.21 6.42
N LEU A 327 11.78 0.81 7.66
CA LEU A 327 11.30 1.70 8.71
C LEU A 327 11.92 1.31 10.05
N ILE A 328 12.51 2.29 10.73
CA ILE A 328 13.10 2.09 12.05
C ILE A 328 12.82 3.27 12.96
N THR A 329 12.45 2.99 14.21
CA THR A 329 12.42 4.00 15.27
C THR A 329 13.70 3.91 16.08
N LEU A 330 14.44 4.99 16.12
CA LEU A 330 15.71 5.09 16.85
C LEU A 330 15.46 5.32 18.35
N GLU A 331 16.47 5.05 19.18
CA GLU A 331 16.37 5.29 20.64
C GLU A 331 16.17 6.76 20.99
N SER A 332 16.58 7.68 20.12
CA SER A 332 16.29 9.12 20.24
C SER A 332 14.79 9.45 20.06
N GLY A 333 13.99 8.51 19.54
CA GLY A 333 12.59 8.74 19.16
C GLY A 333 12.42 9.19 17.71
N VAL A 334 13.49 9.47 16.97
CA VAL A 334 13.44 9.78 15.53
C VAL A 334 13.02 8.53 14.78
N VAL A 335 12.06 8.68 13.87
CA VAL A 335 11.66 7.62 12.95
C VAL A 335 12.30 7.87 11.60
N VAL A 336 12.98 6.88 11.05
CA VAL A 336 13.62 6.93 9.74
C VAL A 336 12.93 5.93 8.81
N ALA A 337 12.40 6.44 7.72
CA ALA A 337 11.84 5.64 6.63
C ALA A 337 12.77 5.71 5.42
N GLY A 338 13.18 4.57 4.89
CA GLY A 338 14.01 4.45 3.70
C GLY A 338 13.29 3.77 2.56
N ALA A 339 13.69 4.07 1.32
CA ALA A 339 13.19 3.41 0.12
C ALA A 339 14.19 3.49 -1.03
N ASP A 340 14.08 2.55 -1.96
CA ASP A 340 14.70 2.60 -3.27
C ASP A 340 13.97 3.61 -4.14
N GLN A 341 14.63 4.69 -4.54
CA GLN A 341 14.12 5.67 -5.50
C GLN A 341 14.47 5.25 -6.92
N ARG A 342 13.49 4.96 -7.74
CA ARG A 342 13.62 4.54 -9.16
C ARG A 342 13.21 5.69 -10.06
N GLU A 343 14.20 6.41 -10.58
CA GLU A 343 13.97 7.69 -11.25
C GLU A 343 13.27 7.54 -12.60
N THR A 344 13.70 6.59 -13.45
CA THR A 344 13.33 6.55 -14.87
C THR A 344 12.56 5.31 -15.30
N ILE A 345 12.81 4.17 -14.67
CA ILE A 345 12.11 2.90 -14.90
C ILE A 345 11.82 2.22 -13.55
N ALA A 346 10.72 1.48 -13.47
CA ALA A 346 10.28 0.85 -12.23
C ALA A 346 10.99 -0.48 -11.89
N ASN A 347 11.84 -0.98 -12.79
CA ASN A 347 12.49 -2.29 -12.67
C ASN A 347 13.58 -2.30 -11.60
N ASP A 348 13.96 -3.48 -11.17
CA ASP A 348 15.18 -3.74 -10.39
C ASP A 348 16.44 -3.52 -11.25
N SER A 349 17.63 -3.66 -10.64
CA SER A 349 18.89 -3.55 -11.37
C SER A 349 19.00 -4.61 -12.49
N PRO A 350 19.47 -4.25 -13.70
CA PRO A 350 20.17 -3.02 -14.07
C PRO A 350 19.21 -1.82 -14.21
N ASN A 351 19.45 -0.80 -13.43
CA ASN A 351 18.66 0.45 -13.40
C ASN A 351 19.46 1.53 -12.65
N SER A 352 19.08 2.79 -12.78
CA SER A 352 19.51 3.87 -11.89
C SER A 352 18.59 3.89 -10.68
N ILE A 353 19.10 3.49 -9.52
CA ILE A 353 18.35 3.42 -8.26
C ILE A 353 19.17 4.09 -7.17
N ASN A 354 18.55 5.00 -6.41
CA ASN A 354 19.15 5.68 -5.28
C ASN A 354 18.56 5.15 -3.98
N PHE A 355 19.30 5.21 -2.90
CA PHE A 355 18.76 5.03 -1.56
C PHE A 355 18.39 6.40 -0.97
N THR A 356 17.12 6.52 -0.58
CA THR A 356 16.56 7.75 -0.04
C THR A 356 15.91 7.51 1.31
N VAL A 357 15.90 8.57 2.16
CA VAL A 357 15.24 8.52 3.45
C VAL A 357 14.38 9.75 3.69
N ARG A 358 13.39 9.60 4.55
CA ARG A 358 12.66 10.69 5.23
C ARG A 358 12.72 10.45 6.73
N ARG A 359 12.73 11.54 7.51
CA ARG A 359 12.81 11.47 8.97
C ARG A 359 11.61 12.15 9.62
N SER A 360 11.12 11.56 10.70
CA SER A 360 10.10 12.15 11.55
C SER A 360 10.64 12.34 12.97
N PHE A 361 10.34 13.49 13.57
CA PHE A 361 10.76 13.87 14.93
C PHE A 361 9.60 13.85 15.93
N ASP A 362 8.41 13.45 15.51
CA ASP A 362 7.17 13.46 16.28
C ASP A 362 6.42 12.12 16.24
N GLY A 363 7.17 11.03 16.11
CA GLY A 363 6.61 9.66 16.12
C GLY A 363 5.89 9.26 14.84
N GLY A 364 6.19 9.92 13.70
CA GLY A 364 5.61 9.61 12.39
C GLY A 364 4.41 10.49 12.02
N HIS A 365 4.05 11.48 12.82
CA HIS A 365 2.94 12.40 12.50
C HIS A 365 3.30 13.37 11.38
N THR A 366 4.52 13.90 11.39
CA THR A 366 5.05 14.73 10.30
C THR A 366 6.40 14.21 9.83
N TRP A 367 6.73 14.46 8.57
CA TRP A 367 7.94 13.96 7.92
C TRP A 367 8.69 15.09 7.23
N GLY A 368 10.01 15.11 7.41
CA GLY A 368 10.91 16.01 6.71
C GLY A 368 11.00 15.73 5.22
N ASP A 369 11.78 16.55 4.53
CA ASP A 369 12.05 16.42 3.09
C ASP A 369 12.73 15.08 2.75
N LEU A 370 12.61 14.69 1.48
CA LEU A 370 13.36 13.55 0.94
C LEU A 370 14.84 13.86 0.91
N GLN A 371 15.65 12.98 1.50
CA GLN A 371 17.11 13.03 1.44
C GLN A 371 17.62 11.86 0.59
N THR A 372 18.34 12.14 -0.50
CA THR A 372 19.11 11.11 -1.20
C THR A 372 20.39 10.84 -0.40
N VAL A 373 20.49 9.64 0.15
CA VAL A 373 21.60 9.22 1.03
C VAL A 373 22.76 8.65 0.21
N LEU A 374 22.44 7.79 -0.75
CA LEU A 374 23.43 7.15 -1.61
C LEU A 374 22.91 7.10 -3.04
N SER A 375 23.71 7.59 -3.97
CA SER A 375 23.41 7.58 -5.40
C SER A 375 24.69 7.38 -6.20
N TYR A 376 24.52 6.76 -7.37
CA TYR A 376 25.58 6.51 -8.33
C TYR A 376 25.22 7.11 -9.69
N PRO A 377 26.20 7.35 -10.59
CA PRO A 377 25.92 8.00 -11.86
C PRO A 377 25.19 7.12 -12.85
N GLY A 378 24.63 7.77 -13.88
CA GLY A 378 23.97 7.13 -15.01
C GLY A 378 22.43 7.22 -14.94
N HIS A 379 21.77 6.70 -15.98
CA HIS A 379 20.32 6.76 -16.12
C HIS A 379 19.74 5.46 -16.67
N GLY A 380 18.54 5.11 -16.21
CA GLY A 380 17.80 3.94 -16.67
C GLY A 380 18.61 2.64 -16.53
N ALA A 381 18.41 1.70 -17.42
CA ALA A 381 19.06 0.39 -17.38
C ALA A 381 20.60 0.42 -17.55
N LYS A 382 21.18 1.57 -17.88
CA LYS A 382 22.64 1.76 -18.01
C LYS A 382 23.24 2.47 -16.79
N GLY A 383 22.42 2.99 -15.89
CA GLY A 383 22.88 3.61 -14.65
C GLY A 383 23.37 2.59 -13.63
N ALA A 384 24.20 3.04 -12.71
CA ALA A 384 24.56 2.26 -11.53
C ALA A 384 23.49 2.41 -10.46
N SER A 385 23.40 1.43 -9.56
CA SER A 385 22.30 1.38 -8.58
C SER A 385 22.75 0.99 -7.20
N VAL A 386 21.98 1.41 -6.21
CA VAL A 386 21.92 0.80 -4.90
C VAL A 386 20.48 0.32 -4.66
N ILE A 387 20.33 -0.88 -4.10
CA ILE A 387 19.04 -1.56 -3.97
C ILE A 387 19.00 -2.41 -2.70
N ASP A 388 17.81 -2.71 -2.23
CA ASP A 388 17.55 -3.67 -1.15
C ASP A 388 18.21 -3.28 0.19
N SER A 389 17.91 -2.06 0.69
CA SER A 389 18.48 -1.58 1.95
C SER A 389 17.98 -2.37 3.17
N CYS A 390 18.90 -2.73 4.08
CA CYS A 390 18.59 -3.28 5.40
C CYS A 390 19.14 -2.38 6.49
N VAL A 391 18.26 -1.86 7.36
CA VAL A 391 18.62 -0.88 8.40
C VAL A 391 18.66 -1.53 9.78
N VAL A 392 19.59 -1.10 10.64
CA VAL A 392 19.65 -1.53 12.05
C VAL A 392 20.34 -0.47 12.90
N GLN A 393 19.87 -0.25 14.13
CA GLN A 393 20.56 0.62 15.07
C GLN A 393 21.43 -0.17 16.05
N ASP A 394 22.68 0.25 16.21
CA ASP A 394 23.51 -0.15 17.36
C ASP A 394 23.14 0.71 18.57
N ARG A 395 22.29 0.19 19.43
CA ARG A 395 21.79 0.89 20.63
C ARG A 395 22.86 1.20 21.66
N ARG A 396 24.08 0.64 21.54
CA ARG A 396 25.18 0.93 22.47
C ARG A 396 25.79 2.30 22.25
N ASN A 397 25.72 2.82 21.04
CA ASN A 397 26.31 4.11 20.67
C ASN A 397 25.37 4.99 19.84
N GLY A 398 24.13 4.52 19.55
CA GLY A 398 23.13 5.25 18.77
C GLY A 398 23.31 5.17 17.25
N ARG A 399 24.39 4.54 16.75
CA ARG A 399 24.70 4.48 15.30
C ARG A 399 23.64 3.76 14.51
N LEU A 400 23.08 4.42 13.51
CA LEU A 400 22.24 3.80 12.48
C LEU A 400 23.11 3.24 11.38
N VAL A 401 23.01 1.94 11.11
CA VAL A 401 23.77 1.21 10.09
C VAL A 401 22.83 0.76 9.00
N VAL A 402 23.23 0.91 7.74
CA VAL A 402 22.51 0.39 6.57
C VAL A 402 23.48 -0.47 5.75
N LEU A 403 23.08 -1.70 5.48
CA LEU A 403 23.68 -2.52 4.42
C LEU A 403 22.82 -2.42 3.18
N ILE A 404 23.46 -2.33 2.01
CA ILE A 404 22.79 -2.13 0.74
C ILE A 404 23.60 -2.73 -0.41
N ASP A 405 22.92 -3.26 -1.40
CA ASP A 405 23.53 -3.85 -2.57
C ASP A 405 23.84 -2.77 -3.60
N HIS A 406 25.05 -2.79 -4.15
CA HIS A 406 25.46 -1.92 -5.23
C HIS A 406 25.77 -2.72 -6.49
N PHE A 407 25.22 -2.27 -7.62
CA PHE A 407 25.55 -2.78 -8.95
C PHE A 407 26.10 -1.66 -9.83
N PRO A 408 27.24 -1.87 -10.51
CA PRO A 408 27.73 -0.98 -11.55
C PRO A 408 26.72 -0.85 -12.70
N GLY A 409 26.85 0.20 -13.49
CA GLY A 409 25.94 0.49 -14.58
C GLY A 409 25.77 -0.66 -15.58
N GLY A 410 24.52 -0.98 -15.90
CA GLY A 410 24.14 -2.10 -16.77
C GLY A 410 24.24 -3.48 -16.12
N ILE A 411 24.58 -3.56 -14.83
CA ILE A 411 24.67 -4.81 -14.08
C ILE A 411 23.51 -4.91 -13.11
N GLY A 412 23.01 -6.13 -12.95
CA GLY A 412 22.02 -6.53 -11.96
C GLY A 412 22.19 -8.02 -11.67
N GLN A 413 21.40 -8.56 -10.76
CA GLN A 413 21.49 -9.97 -10.37
C GLN A 413 21.51 -10.95 -11.57
N PRO A 414 20.72 -10.75 -12.66
CA PRO A 414 20.70 -11.71 -13.77
C PRO A 414 21.99 -11.79 -14.60
N ASN A 415 22.86 -10.76 -14.58
CA ASN A 415 24.05 -10.67 -15.43
C ASN A 415 25.31 -10.29 -14.66
N ALA A 416 25.29 -10.33 -13.34
CA ALA A 416 26.45 -10.15 -12.51
C ALA A 416 27.42 -11.34 -12.64
N GLU A 417 28.72 -11.05 -12.66
CA GLU A 417 29.78 -12.04 -12.76
C GLU A 417 30.29 -12.44 -11.37
N ALA A 418 30.80 -13.66 -11.24
CA ALA A 418 31.42 -14.14 -10.01
C ALA A 418 32.71 -13.40 -9.70
N GLY A 419 33.04 -13.29 -8.42
CA GLY A 419 34.25 -12.66 -7.94
C GLY A 419 34.01 -11.57 -6.92
N LEU A 420 35.03 -11.19 -6.16
CA LEU A 420 34.96 -10.18 -5.12
C LEU A 420 34.93 -8.76 -5.69
N GLY A 421 35.58 -8.50 -6.79
CA GLY A 421 35.77 -7.17 -7.39
C GLY A 421 36.67 -6.24 -6.57
N VAL A 422 37.25 -6.75 -5.50
CA VAL A 422 38.18 -6.06 -4.60
C VAL A 422 39.42 -6.94 -4.33
N ASP A 423 40.50 -6.31 -3.90
CA ASP A 423 41.71 -6.99 -3.46
C ASP A 423 41.62 -7.46 -1.99
N GLU A 424 42.69 -8.10 -1.50
CA GLU A 424 42.80 -8.60 -0.11
C GLU A 424 42.63 -7.52 0.97
N LYS A 425 42.75 -6.24 0.60
CA LYS A 425 42.53 -5.09 1.49
C LYS A 425 41.15 -4.43 1.32
N GLY A 426 40.29 -5.00 0.49
CA GLY A 426 38.95 -4.47 0.20
C GLY A 426 38.94 -3.29 -0.79
N ARG A 427 40.07 -2.99 -1.47
CA ARG A 427 40.16 -1.91 -2.46
C ARG A 427 39.61 -2.38 -3.80
N TYR A 428 38.90 -1.52 -4.52
CA TYR A 428 38.33 -1.84 -5.83
C TYR A 428 39.41 -2.20 -6.85
N ILE A 429 39.21 -3.30 -7.55
CA ILE A 429 39.97 -3.68 -8.72
C ILE A 429 39.29 -3.09 -9.94
N LEU A 430 40.02 -2.30 -10.71
CA LEU A 430 39.58 -1.67 -11.94
C LEU A 430 40.21 -2.36 -13.15
N HIS A 431 39.53 -2.27 -14.30
CA HIS A 431 39.98 -2.84 -15.55
C HIS A 431 39.91 -1.81 -16.67
N ASP A 432 40.94 -1.78 -17.54
CA ASP A 432 40.86 -1.02 -18.79
C ASP A 432 40.22 -1.82 -19.93
N ALA A 433 40.05 -1.20 -21.08
CA ALA A 433 39.47 -1.83 -22.27
C ALA A 433 40.26 -3.04 -22.80
N ASN A 434 41.52 -3.21 -22.42
CA ASN A 434 42.39 -4.33 -22.81
C ASN A 434 42.39 -5.45 -21.76
N GLY A 435 41.66 -5.26 -20.64
CA GLY A 435 41.60 -6.22 -19.54
C GLY A 435 42.76 -6.14 -18.56
N ALA A 436 43.61 -5.11 -18.63
CA ALA A 436 44.63 -4.88 -17.62
C ALA A 436 43.98 -4.46 -16.30
N SER A 437 44.53 -4.96 -15.20
CA SER A 437 43.99 -4.73 -13.85
C SER A 437 44.75 -3.62 -13.13
N TYR A 438 44.02 -2.83 -12.38
CA TYR A 438 44.50 -1.70 -11.60
C TYR A 438 43.86 -1.72 -10.22
N THR A 439 44.47 -1.07 -9.23
CA THR A 439 43.94 -0.92 -7.88
C THR A 439 43.62 0.53 -7.60
N TRP A 440 42.38 0.83 -7.19
CA TRP A 440 41.95 2.14 -6.70
C TRP A 440 42.26 2.26 -5.22
N ASN A 441 43.20 3.15 -4.87
CA ASN A 441 43.65 3.38 -3.50
C ASN A 441 42.78 4.42 -2.77
N GLU A 442 42.78 4.40 -1.44
CA GLU A 442 42.00 5.28 -0.57
C GLU A 442 42.23 6.79 -0.81
N ASP A 443 43.46 7.16 -1.25
CA ASP A 443 43.81 8.55 -1.57
C ASP A 443 43.39 8.98 -2.99
N GLY A 444 42.63 8.15 -3.68
CA GLY A 444 42.18 8.35 -5.05
C GLY A 444 43.25 8.06 -6.11
N SER A 445 44.48 7.70 -5.75
CA SER A 445 45.49 7.27 -6.71
C SER A 445 45.16 5.88 -7.26
N VAL A 446 45.64 5.59 -8.47
CA VAL A 446 45.49 4.27 -9.11
C VAL A 446 46.85 3.68 -9.38
N THR A 447 47.05 2.45 -8.96
CA THR A 447 48.30 1.68 -9.23
C THR A 447 48.01 0.51 -10.16
N ASP A 448 49.02 0.13 -10.97
CA ASP A 448 48.96 -1.08 -11.80
C ASP A 448 49.15 -2.36 -10.96
N CYS A 449 49.17 -3.53 -11.63
CA CYS A 449 49.34 -4.84 -11.00
C CYS A 449 50.71 -5.03 -10.32
N ASP A 450 51.72 -4.23 -10.70
CA ASP A 450 53.05 -4.23 -10.10
C ASP A 450 53.21 -3.19 -8.99
N GLY A 451 52.12 -2.48 -8.66
CA GLY A 451 52.06 -1.42 -7.64
C GLY A 451 52.68 -0.08 -8.09
N GLN A 452 52.95 0.08 -9.40
CA GLN A 452 53.49 1.32 -9.93
C GLN A 452 52.37 2.37 -10.10
N ALA A 453 52.75 3.65 -9.88
CA ALA A 453 51.83 4.75 -10.07
C ALA A 453 51.40 4.89 -11.55
N THR A 454 50.16 5.14 -11.78
CA THR A 454 49.57 5.35 -13.11
C THR A 454 49.18 6.83 -13.31
N PRO A 455 48.85 7.25 -14.54
CA PRO A 455 48.32 8.61 -14.77
C PRO A 455 46.88 8.81 -14.28
N TYR A 456 46.23 7.78 -13.75
CA TYR A 456 44.83 7.82 -13.34
C TYR A 456 44.67 8.27 -11.89
N ARG A 457 43.61 9.06 -11.66
CA ARG A 457 43.04 9.32 -10.34
C ARG A 457 41.55 9.09 -10.39
N VAL A 458 40.98 8.57 -9.30
CA VAL A 458 39.54 8.33 -9.17
C VAL A 458 39.01 9.09 -7.95
N SER A 459 37.95 9.87 -8.16
CA SER A 459 37.27 10.57 -7.07
C SER A 459 36.44 9.60 -6.20
N GLU A 460 36.00 10.04 -5.02
CA GLU A 460 35.08 9.26 -4.16
C GLU A 460 33.76 8.87 -4.88
N ARG A 461 33.38 9.63 -5.91
CA ARG A 461 32.21 9.34 -6.76
C ARG A 461 32.49 8.44 -7.97
N GLY A 462 33.74 7.98 -8.10
CA GLY A 462 34.17 7.12 -9.20
C GLY A 462 34.57 7.86 -10.48
N ASP A 463 34.62 9.20 -10.50
CA ASP A 463 35.04 9.95 -11.67
C ASP A 463 36.55 9.81 -11.88
N VAL A 464 36.93 9.41 -13.10
CA VAL A 464 38.33 9.20 -13.49
C VAL A 464 38.90 10.47 -14.08
N THR A 465 40.07 10.87 -13.60
CA THR A 465 40.91 11.90 -14.21
C THR A 465 42.19 11.26 -14.72
N VAL A 466 42.58 11.61 -15.95
CA VAL A 466 43.79 11.13 -16.60
C VAL A 466 44.80 12.28 -16.73
N THR A 467 46.01 12.10 -16.24
CA THR A 467 47.08 13.11 -16.32
C THR A 467 48.11 12.70 -17.36
N GLU A 468 48.16 13.38 -18.52
CA GLU A 468 49.15 13.17 -19.57
C GLU A 468 49.91 14.46 -19.87
N GLY A 469 51.24 14.39 -19.87
CA GLY A 469 52.07 15.57 -20.15
C GLY A 469 51.84 16.77 -19.21
N GLY A 470 51.29 16.53 -18.00
CA GLY A 470 50.96 17.56 -17.02
C GLY A 470 49.61 18.24 -17.26
N GLN A 471 48.79 17.72 -18.19
CA GLN A 471 47.42 18.15 -18.41
C GLN A 471 46.44 17.08 -17.89
N GLU A 472 45.39 17.51 -17.21
CA GLU A 472 44.33 16.65 -16.73
C GLU A 472 43.15 16.66 -17.71
N SER A 473 42.57 15.49 -17.95
CA SER A 473 41.40 15.29 -18.78
C SER A 473 40.45 14.28 -18.15
N PRO A 474 39.12 14.38 -18.39
CA PRO A 474 38.15 13.40 -17.92
C PRO A 474 38.42 12.03 -18.53
N GLY A 475 38.33 10.98 -17.72
CA GLY A 475 38.53 9.57 -18.11
C GLY A 475 37.29 8.71 -17.89
N GLY A 476 36.11 9.31 -17.73
CA GLY A 476 34.82 8.63 -17.47
C GLY A 476 34.57 8.38 -15.98
N ASN A 477 33.71 7.39 -15.69
CA ASN A 477 33.37 7.00 -14.33
C ASN A 477 33.45 5.47 -14.20
N VAL A 478 34.09 4.99 -13.14
CA VAL A 478 34.39 3.56 -12.94
C VAL A 478 33.15 2.68 -12.77
N PHE A 479 32.01 3.27 -12.43
CA PHE A 479 30.74 2.55 -12.22
C PHE A 479 29.84 2.54 -13.45
N LEU A 480 30.15 3.25 -14.52
CA LEU A 480 29.33 3.30 -15.73
C LEU A 480 29.71 2.21 -16.72
N ALA A 481 28.71 1.59 -17.35
CA ALA A 481 28.93 0.58 -18.38
C ALA A 481 29.48 1.15 -19.69
N ASP A 482 30.07 0.31 -20.51
CA ASP A 482 30.51 0.62 -21.85
C ASP A 482 29.43 1.32 -22.69
N GLY A 483 29.81 2.38 -23.40
CA GLY A 483 28.94 3.13 -24.29
C GLY A 483 28.00 4.11 -23.58
N VAL A 484 28.04 4.23 -22.26
CA VAL A 484 27.35 5.28 -21.49
C VAL A 484 28.23 6.51 -21.38
N ASP A 485 29.53 6.31 -21.16
CA ASP A 485 30.53 7.37 -21.15
C ASP A 485 31.52 7.16 -22.31
N PRO A 486 31.62 8.07 -23.28
CA PRO A 486 32.54 7.94 -24.41
C PRO A 486 34.03 8.10 -24.03
N HIS A 487 34.33 8.61 -22.84
CA HIS A 487 35.69 8.82 -22.33
C HIS A 487 36.15 7.72 -21.37
N GLN A 488 35.45 6.58 -21.36
CA GLN A 488 35.66 5.52 -20.42
C GLN A 488 37.07 4.87 -20.51
N THR A 489 37.82 4.94 -19.44
CA THR A 489 39.19 4.40 -19.36
C THR A 489 39.30 3.25 -18.40
N LEU A 490 38.60 3.28 -17.28
CA LEU A 490 38.63 2.26 -16.23
C LEU A 490 37.22 1.91 -15.77
N LEU A 491 36.98 0.62 -15.50
CA LEU A 491 35.70 0.12 -14.95
C LEU A 491 35.96 -0.79 -13.76
N THR A 492 35.03 -0.80 -12.82
CA THR A 492 34.93 -1.82 -11.77
C THR A 492 34.59 -3.19 -12.36
N ALA A 493 34.84 -4.25 -11.59
CA ALA A 493 34.36 -5.60 -11.92
C ALA A 493 32.82 -5.61 -12.09
N ARG A 494 32.30 -6.45 -12.98
CA ARG A 494 30.89 -6.60 -13.31
C ARG A 494 30.16 -7.50 -12.29
N THR A 495 30.27 -7.19 -11.03
CA THR A 495 29.74 -8.00 -9.92
C THR A 495 28.91 -7.16 -8.96
N CYS A 496 28.21 -7.83 -8.05
CA CYS A 496 27.52 -7.17 -6.94
C CYS A 496 28.51 -6.79 -5.84
N PHE A 497 28.37 -5.60 -5.29
CA PHE A 497 29.10 -5.12 -4.13
C PHE A 497 28.14 -4.92 -2.96
N LEU A 498 28.34 -5.63 -1.86
CA LEU A 498 27.65 -5.35 -0.61
C LEU A 498 28.34 -4.17 0.08
N GLN A 499 27.60 -3.11 0.32
CA GLN A 499 28.11 -1.89 0.91
C GLN A 499 27.45 -1.59 2.25
N MET A 500 28.17 -0.88 3.11
CA MET A 500 27.71 -0.37 4.38
C MET A 500 27.83 1.15 4.40
N ILE A 501 26.77 1.82 4.84
CA ILE A 501 26.81 3.22 5.24
C ILE A 501 26.34 3.33 6.69
N TYR A 502 26.70 4.41 7.39
CA TYR A 502 26.17 4.65 8.74
C TYR A 502 25.99 6.13 9.03
N SER A 503 25.14 6.42 10.02
CA SER A 503 24.90 7.74 10.57
C SER A 503 25.05 7.70 12.09
N ASP A 504 25.70 8.73 12.65
CA ASP A 504 25.87 8.94 14.09
C ASP A 504 24.97 10.08 14.64
N ASP A 505 24.12 10.65 13.78
CA ASP A 505 23.28 11.83 14.05
C ASP A 505 21.81 11.63 13.59
N ASP A 506 21.28 10.44 13.86
CA ASP A 506 19.88 10.08 13.55
C ASP A 506 19.50 10.22 12.06
N GLY A 507 20.47 9.94 11.17
CA GLY A 507 20.26 9.96 9.72
C GLY A 507 20.37 11.34 9.09
N GLU A 508 20.92 12.36 9.78
CA GLU A 508 21.14 13.68 9.20
C GLU A 508 22.32 13.67 8.23
N THR A 509 23.45 13.12 8.67
CA THR A 509 24.63 12.93 7.82
C THR A 509 25.05 11.45 7.78
N TRP A 510 25.75 11.07 6.72
CA TRP A 510 26.09 9.70 6.46
C TRP A 510 27.56 9.53 6.10
N SER A 511 28.17 8.45 6.57
CA SER A 511 29.54 8.03 6.29
C SER A 511 29.54 6.75 5.47
N GLY A 512 30.52 6.58 4.61
CA GLY A 512 30.68 5.48 3.66
C GLY A 512 30.44 5.96 2.22
N PRO A 513 30.20 5.05 1.24
CA PRO A 513 30.03 3.61 1.42
C PRO A 513 31.32 2.84 1.70
N PHE A 514 31.25 1.83 2.54
CA PHE A 514 32.32 0.86 2.81
C PHE A 514 31.97 -0.47 2.13
N ASN A 515 32.86 -0.99 1.31
CA ASN A 515 32.67 -2.26 0.63
C ASN A 515 32.95 -3.43 1.58
N LEU A 516 32.06 -4.40 1.65
CA LEU A 516 32.14 -5.56 2.54
C LEU A 516 32.45 -6.87 1.80
N ASN A 517 32.63 -6.86 0.48
CA ASN A 517 32.81 -8.10 -0.30
C ASN A 517 33.96 -8.98 0.23
N GLN A 518 35.08 -8.36 0.62
CA GLN A 518 36.21 -9.09 1.17
C GLN A 518 35.89 -9.87 2.44
N ASP A 519 34.91 -9.37 3.25
CA ASP A 519 34.59 -9.96 4.54
C ASP A 519 33.50 -11.04 4.44
N VAL A 520 32.58 -10.94 3.44
CA VAL A 520 31.34 -11.73 3.43
C VAL A 520 31.10 -12.49 2.12
N LYS A 521 31.69 -12.08 1.00
CA LYS A 521 31.47 -12.69 -0.31
C LYS A 521 32.57 -13.69 -0.63
N GLU A 522 32.26 -14.78 -1.28
CA GLU A 522 33.24 -15.76 -1.79
C GLU A 522 33.44 -15.60 -3.31
N GLU A 523 34.58 -16.02 -3.83
CA GLU A 523 35.00 -15.89 -5.24
C GLU A 523 34.00 -16.48 -6.26
N TRP A 524 33.26 -17.51 -5.87
CA TRP A 524 32.28 -18.16 -6.75
C TRP A 524 30.94 -17.42 -6.80
N MET A 525 30.67 -16.47 -5.88
CA MET A 525 29.42 -15.74 -5.79
C MET A 525 29.39 -14.60 -6.81
N SER A 526 28.37 -14.56 -7.66
CA SER A 526 28.05 -13.41 -8.50
C SER A 526 27.24 -12.36 -7.74
N PHE A 527 26.48 -12.80 -6.71
CA PHE A 527 25.64 -12.00 -5.87
C PHE A 527 25.82 -12.40 -4.40
N CYS A 528 25.92 -11.42 -3.54
CA CYS A 528 25.80 -11.53 -2.09
C CYS A 528 25.17 -10.22 -1.63
N GLY A 529 23.91 -10.26 -1.24
CA GLY A 529 23.12 -9.07 -0.95
C GLY A 529 22.21 -9.24 0.24
N THR A 530 21.65 -8.13 0.71
CA THR A 530 20.79 -8.09 1.89
C THR A 530 19.38 -8.56 1.60
N SER A 531 18.72 -9.15 2.62
CA SER A 531 17.27 -9.17 2.69
C SER A 531 16.78 -7.80 3.15
N PRO A 532 16.00 -7.07 2.33
CA PRO A 532 15.62 -5.70 2.66
C PRO A 532 14.73 -5.62 3.91
N GLY A 533 14.75 -4.45 4.56
CA GLY A 533 13.96 -4.18 5.76
C GLY A 533 14.79 -3.80 6.97
N THR A 534 14.68 -4.53 8.08
CA THR A 534 15.39 -4.22 9.33
C THR A 534 16.16 -5.42 9.87
N GLY A 535 17.41 -5.17 10.28
CA GLY A 535 18.20 -6.08 11.09
C GLY A 535 17.77 -6.05 12.57
N VAL A 536 18.39 -6.89 13.38
CA VAL A 536 18.13 -6.95 14.82
C VAL A 536 19.41 -6.83 15.64
N GLN A 537 19.34 -6.19 16.80
CA GLN A 537 20.40 -6.25 17.79
C GLN A 537 20.05 -7.24 18.89
N LEU A 538 20.94 -8.22 19.09
CA LEU A 538 20.81 -9.20 20.15
C LEU A 538 21.11 -8.56 21.52
N ARG A 539 20.70 -9.20 22.60
CA ARG A 539 21.02 -8.77 23.98
C ARG A 539 22.52 -8.71 24.25
N SER A 540 23.33 -9.46 23.52
CA SER A 540 24.79 -9.39 23.58
C SER A 540 25.40 -8.12 22.96
N GLY A 541 24.57 -7.31 22.29
CA GLY A 541 25.02 -6.15 21.51
C GLY A 541 25.42 -6.49 20.07
N ARG A 542 25.40 -7.76 19.65
CA ARG A 542 25.68 -8.15 18.26
C ARG A 542 24.55 -7.72 17.35
N LEU A 543 24.89 -7.07 16.23
CA LEU A 543 23.94 -6.81 15.14
C LEU A 543 23.84 -8.07 14.27
N VAL A 544 22.63 -8.38 13.82
CA VAL A 544 22.36 -9.48 12.89
C VAL A 544 21.55 -8.91 11.74
N ILE A 545 22.09 -9.03 10.55
CA ILE A 545 21.48 -8.60 9.29
C ILE A 545 21.42 -9.82 8.38
N PRO A 546 20.26 -10.21 7.84
CA PRO A 546 20.15 -11.32 6.91
C PRO A 546 20.71 -10.93 5.54
N ILE A 547 21.48 -11.82 4.93
CA ILE A 547 22.03 -11.68 3.58
C ILE A 547 21.77 -12.97 2.78
#